data_b2036c065c50b74af41744ababd691a3
#
_entry.id   b2036c065c50b74af41744ababd691a3
#
_cell.length_a   1.000
_cell.length_b   1.000
_cell.length_c   1.000
_cell.angle_alpha   90.00
_cell.angle_beta   90.00
_cell.angle_gamma   90.00
#
_symmetry.space_group_name_H-M   'P 1'
#
loop_
_entity.id
_entity.type
_entity.pdbx_description
1 polymer ?
#
loop_
_entity_poly.entity_id
_entity_poly.type
_entity_poly.pdbx_seq_one_letter_code
_entity_poly.pdbx_strand_id
1 'polypeptide(L)' 'MIKGKKFLITGGTGSLGKSLTKKLLASGADTVRILSRNESKQIEMENEINDDRLRFFIGDIRDEAR' A
#
# COMPACT_ATOMS: atom_id res chain seq x y z
N MET A 1 -17.26 -5.76 -3.20
CA MET A 1 -16.38 -6.06 -4.29
C MET A 1 -15.15 -5.25 -4.27
N ILE A 2 -14.03 -5.87 -4.54
CA ILE A 2 -12.74 -5.20 -4.55
C ILE A 2 -12.43 -4.58 -5.90
N LYS A 3 -12.96 -5.17 -6.95
CA LYS A 3 -12.64 -4.73 -8.29
C LYS A 3 -13.00 -3.27 -8.50
N GLY A 4 -12.07 -2.48 -8.99
CA GLY A 4 -12.29 -1.07 -9.26
C GLY A 4 -12.26 -0.17 -8.05
N LYS A 5 -11.95 -0.70 -6.88
CA LYS A 5 -11.93 0.08 -5.66
C LYS A 5 -10.52 0.57 -5.35
N LYS A 6 -10.45 1.65 -4.59
CA LYS A 6 -9.18 2.19 -4.13
C LYS A 6 -9.04 1.91 -2.64
N PHE A 7 -7.84 1.58 -2.24
CA PHE A 7 -7.56 1.21 -0.86
C PHE A 7 -6.40 1.99 -0.29
N LEU A 8 -6.42 2.23 1.00
CA LEU A 8 -5.30 2.84 1.71
C LEU A 8 -4.88 1.90 2.81
N ILE A 9 -3.60 1.52 2.82
CA ILE A 9 -3.06 0.64 3.84
C ILE A 9 -2.02 1.41 4.63
N THR A 10 -2.22 1.55 5.92
CA THR A 10 -1.27 2.24 6.77
C THR A 10 -0.33 1.21 7.38
N GLY A 11 0.95 1.54 7.43
CA GLY A 11 1.94 0.62 7.93
C GLY A 11 2.08 -0.61 7.05
N GLY A 12 1.79 -0.47 5.76
CA GLY A 12 1.65 -1.61 4.87
C GLY A 12 2.92 -2.22 4.34
N THR A 13 4.08 -1.79 4.83
CA THR A 13 5.33 -2.34 4.32
C THR A 13 5.82 -3.56 5.11
N GLY A 14 5.11 -3.97 6.16
CA GLY A 14 5.46 -5.19 6.88
C GLY A 14 4.92 -6.41 6.15
N SER A 15 5.17 -7.59 6.71
CA SER A 15 4.72 -8.83 6.10
C SER A 15 3.24 -8.88 5.86
N LEU A 16 2.48 -8.49 6.86
CA LEU A 16 1.03 -8.55 6.75
C LEU A 16 0.53 -7.58 5.70
N GLY A 17 1.06 -6.36 5.68
CA GLY A 17 0.66 -5.38 4.69
C GLY A 17 1.03 -5.79 3.29
N LYS A 18 2.19 -6.41 3.13
CA LYS A 18 2.62 -6.88 1.83
C LYS A 18 1.69 -7.98 1.31
N SER A 19 1.34 -8.90 2.18
CA SER A 19 0.45 -9.99 1.83
C SER A 19 -0.92 -9.47 1.44
N LEU A 20 -1.45 -8.53 2.22
CA LEU A 20 -2.74 -7.93 1.95
C LEU A 20 -2.71 -7.17 0.62
N THR A 21 -1.64 -6.43 0.37
CA THR A 21 -1.51 -5.68 -0.88
C THR A 21 -1.56 -6.61 -2.08
N LYS A 22 -0.82 -7.71 -2.03
CA LYS A 22 -0.82 -8.66 -3.14
C LYS A 22 -2.21 -9.23 -3.35
N LYS A 23 -2.92 -9.51 -2.29
CA LYS A 23 -4.26 -10.07 -2.39
C LYS A 23 -5.22 -9.05 -3.01
N LEU A 24 -5.13 -7.79 -2.61
CA LEU A 24 -5.98 -6.76 -3.17
C LEU A 24 -5.72 -6.57 -4.66
N LEU A 25 -4.46 -6.55 -5.05
CA LEU A 25 -4.12 -6.41 -6.46
C LEU A 25 -4.62 -7.59 -7.27
N ALA A 26 -4.49 -8.78 -6.73
CA ALA A 26 -4.97 -9.98 -7.41
C ALA A 26 -6.48 -9.99 -7.54
N SER A 27 -7.16 -9.31 -6.64
CA SER A 27 -8.62 -9.27 -6.66
C SER A 27 -9.17 -8.15 -7.54
N GLY A 28 -8.30 -7.38 -8.16
CA GLY A 28 -8.76 -6.36 -9.11
C GLY A 28 -8.87 -4.96 -8.56
N ALA A 29 -8.19 -4.66 -7.46
CA ALA A 29 -8.21 -3.31 -6.91
C ALA A 29 -7.71 -2.32 -7.96
N ASP A 30 -8.31 -1.16 -8.00
CA ASP A 30 -7.92 -0.13 -8.94
C ASP A 30 -6.63 0.54 -8.52
N THR A 31 -6.51 0.88 -7.26
CA THR A 31 -5.33 1.54 -6.73
C THR A 31 -5.14 1.10 -5.28
N VAL A 32 -3.91 0.84 -4.90
CA VAL A 32 -3.59 0.54 -3.51
C VAL A 32 -2.54 1.54 -3.07
N ARG A 33 -2.89 2.34 -2.08
CA ARG A 33 -1.98 3.35 -1.52
C ARG A 33 -1.40 2.83 -0.23
N ILE A 34 -0.10 2.95 -0.10
CA ILE A 34 0.62 2.48 1.09
C ILE A 34 1.20 3.68 1.81
N LEU A 35 0.79 3.89 3.04
CA LEU A 35 1.33 4.97 3.87
C LEU A 35 2.24 4.36 4.92
N SER A 36 3.47 4.79 4.99
CA SER A 36 4.44 4.22 5.88
C SER A 36 5.51 5.25 6.17
N ARG A 37 6.24 5.07 7.27
CA ARG A 37 7.33 5.97 7.60
C ARG A 37 8.68 5.41 7.18
N ASN A 38 8.70 4.23 6.59
CA ASN A 38 9.96 3.59 6.25
C ASN A 38 10.14 3.52 4.74
N GLU A 39 10.90 4.46 4.22
CA GLU A 39 11.10 4.55 2.78
C GLU A 39 11.85 3.34 2.21
N SER A 40 12.83 2.83 2.94
CA SER A 40 13.58 1.67 2.49
C SER A 40 12.68 0.48 2.27
N LYS A 41 11.75 0.26 3.18
CA LYS A 41 10.82 -0.84 3.05
C LYS A 41 9.87 -0.64 1.89
N GLN A 42 9.50 0.61 1.63
CA GLN A 42 8.63 0.89 0.50
C GLN A 42 9.33 0.56 -0.81
N ILE A 43 10.60 0.90 -0.91
CA ILE A 43 11.36 0.61 -2.12
C ILE A 43 11.47 -0.90 -2.33
N GLU A 44 11.75 -1.65 -1.26
CA GLU A 44 11.80 -3.09 -1.35
C GLU A 44 10.48 -3.66 -1.82
N MET A 45 9.39 -3.17 -1.26
CA MET A 45 8.08 -3.67 -1.61
C MET A 45 7.72 -3.34 -3.05
N GLU A 46 8.07 -2.15 -3.49
CA GLU A 46 7.82 -1.74 -4.86
C GLU A 46 8.55 -2.64 -5.85
N ASN A 47 9.82 -2.94 -5.55
CA ASN A 47 10.60 -3.81 -6.42
C ASN A 47 10.06 -5.23 -6.44
N GLU A 48 9.58 -5.68 -5.29
CA GLU A 48 9.08 -7.04 -5.19
C GLU A 48 7.75 -7.23 -5.90
N ILE A 49 6.83 -6.29 -5.74
CA ILE A 49 5.50 -6.42 -6.31
C ILE A 49 5.44 -5.84 -7.71
N ASN A 50 6.06 -4.68 -7.91
CA ASN A 50 6.19 -4.06 -9.23
C ASN A 50 4.86 -3.93 -9.97
N ASP A 51 3.90 -3.25 -9.36
CA ASP A 51 2.58 -3.07 -9.95
C ASP A 51 2.27 -1.59 -10.08
N ASP A 52 1.81 -1.16 -11.24
CA ASP A 52 1.52 0.23 -11.51
C ASP A 52 0.40 0.79 -10.65
N ARG A 53 -0.42 -0.05 -10.09
CA ARG A 53 -1.53 0.39 -9.26
C ARG A 53 -1.11 0.73 -7.85
N LEU A 54 0.15 0.45 -7.49
CA LEU A 54 0.66 0.79 -6.17
C LEU A 54 1.08 2.24 -6.13
N ARG A 55 0.74 2.90 -5.03
CA ARG A 55 1.20 4.26 -4.77
C ARG A 55 1.75 4.29 -3.37
N PHE A 56 2.91 4.88 -3.20
CA PHE A 56 3.57 4.93 -1.90
C PHE A 56 3.62 6.36 -1.38
N PHE A 57 3.34 6.51 -0.10
CA PHE A 57 3.40 7.80 0.55
C PHE A 57 4.22 7.68 1.83
N ILE A 58 5.05 8.65 2.09
CA ILE A 58 5.82 8.69 3.33
C ILE A 58 5.08 9.57 4.29
N GLY A 59 4.82 9.09 5.49
CA GLY A 59 4.14 9.91 6.47
C GLY A 59 3.68 9.12 7.68
N ASP A 60 2.97 9.86 8.55
CA ASP A 60 2.49 9.33 9.80
C ASP A 60 0.99 9.51 9.82
N ILE A 61 0.27 8.51 10.29
CA ILE A 61 -1.16 8.65 10.28
C ILE A 61 -1.70 9.44 11.44
N ARG A 62 -0.89 9.97 12.34
CA ARG A 62 -1.41 10.66 13.37
C ARG A 62 -1.84 11.99 13.00
N ASP A 63 -2.54 12.47 12.50
CA ASP A 63 -2.81 13.66 12.15
C ASP A 63 -3.86 14.17 12.59
N GLU A 64 -4.03 14.87 12.80
CA GLU A 64 -4.94 15.36 13.19
C GLU A 64 -5.55 16.15 12.51
N ALA A 65 -6.02 16.24 12.09
CA ALA A 65 -6.60 16.91 11.41
C ALA A 65 -7.27 17.67 11.29
N ARG A 66 -7.36 17.76 11.17
CA ARG A 66 -7.83 18.35 11.03
C ARG A 66 -8.43 18.52 10.83
#